data_f5d50e65dfad3782aebe245a67bb55b4
#
_entry.id   f5d50e65dfad3782aebe245a67bb55b4
#
_cell.length_a   1.000
_cell.length_b   1.000
_cell.length_c   1.000
_cell.angle_alpha   90.00
_cell.angle_beta   90.00
_cell.angle_gamma   90.00
#
_symmetry.space_group_name_H-M   'P 1'
#
loop_
_entity.id
_entity.type
_entity.pdbx_description
1 polymer ?
#
loop_
_entity_poly.entity_id
_entity_poly.type
_entity_poly.pdbx_seq_one_letter_code
_entity_poly.pdbx_strand_id
1 'polypeptide(L)'
;MSSQCRSAALRLLKTRPRSVGEVEAKLKDKEFASGDIAEAVEYLKEMCYLDDRAFTVGWIRYRLARPFGFQRIIRELKEKGVAEGIIADAVAAAREEHPEETTAKALAQRKAERLSGIDPLKRKKRVLDFLLRRGFPMDAAYKAIKNI
;
A
#
# COMPACT_ATOMS: atom_id res chain seq x y z
N MET A 1 -14.64 11.44 28.52
CA MET A 1 -13.79 10.44 27.85
C MET A 1 -14.54 9.11 27.75
N SER A 2 -14.66 8.55 26.55
CA SER A 2 -15.36 7.28 26.37
C SER A 2 -14.39 6.10 26.47
N SER A 3 -14.45 5.34 27.56
CA SER A 3 -13.68 4.11 27.70
C SER A 3 -14.10 3.04 26.67
N GLN A 4 -15.36 3.09 26.24
CA GLN A 4 -15.88 2.21 25.20
C GLN A 4 -15.23 2.48 23.84
N CYS A 5 -15.04 3.76 23.49
CA CYS A 5 -14.37 4.18 22.27
C CYS A 5 -12.91 3.68 22.25
N ARG A 6 -12.20 3.89 23.34
CA ARG A 6 -10.81 3.41 23.50
C ARG A 6 -10.72 1.88 23.38
N SER A 7 -11.60 1.18 24.05
CA SER A 7 -11.65 -0.29 23.99
C SER A 7 -11.96 -0.79 22.58
N ALA A 8 -12.86 -0.13 21.87
CA ALA A 8 -13.18 -0.47 20.50
C ALA A 8 -11.96 -0.26 19.58
N ALA A 9 -11.22 0.84 19.77
CA ALA A 9 -9.99 1.11 19.01
C ALA A 9 -8.92 0.05 19.26
N LEU A 10 -8.72 -0.33 20.52
CA LEU A 10 -7.75 -1.38 20.87
C LEU A 10 -8.11 -2.72 20.25
N ARG A 11 -9.39 -3.08 20.20
CA ARG A 11 -9.83 -4.30 19.52
C ARG A 11 -9.53 -4.31 18.04
N LEU A 12 -9.67 -3.15 17.37
CA LEU A 12 -9.32 -3.04 15.96
C LEU A 12 -7.83 -3.33 15.72
N LEU A 13 -6.96 -2.82 16.59
CA LEU A 13 -5.51 -2.99 16.47
C LEU A 13 -5.04 -4.40 16.79
N LYS A 14 -5.82 -5.18 17.56
CA LYS A 14 -5.52 -6.58 17.85
C LYS A 14 -5.60 -7.48 16.62
N THR A 15 -6.45 -7.14 15.65
CA THR A 15 -6.65 -7.95 14.46
C THR A 15 -5.57 -7.75 13.39
N ARG A 16 -5.13 -6.51 13.21
CA ARG A 16 -4.03 -6.14 12.30
C ARG A 16 -3.57 -4.71 12.54
N PRO A 17 -2.36 -4.34 12.09
CA PRO A 17 -1.95 -2.93 12.09
C PRO A 17 -2.91 -2.08 11.25
N ARG A 18 -3.16 -0.86 11.70
CA ARG A 18 -4.06 0.08 11.01
C ARG A 18 -3.47 1.48 11.04
N SER A 19 -3.81 2.28 10.02
CA SER A 19 -3.49 3.70 10.02
C SER A 19 -4.42 4.45 10.97
N VAL A 20 -4.04 5.67 11.35
CA VAL A 20 -4.89 6.56 12.13
C VAL A 20 -6.23 6.77 11.41
N GLY A 21 -6.19 7.06 10.11
CA GLY A 21 -7.39 7.27 9.30
C GLY A 21 -8.33 6.07 9.28
N GLU A 22 -7.80 4.85 9.23
CA GLU A 22 -8.61 3.64 9.29
C GLU A 22 -9.32 3.48 10.64
N VAL A 23 -8.61 3.75 11.74
CA VAL A 23 -9.19 3.68 13.09
C VAL A 23 -10.29 4.72 13.25
N GLU A 24 -10.03 5.96 12.84
CA GLU A 24 -11.02 7.04 12.89
C GLU A 24 -12.29 6.68 12.11
N ALA A 25 -12.14 6.17 10.89
CA ALA A 25 -13.26 5.78 10.04
C ALA A 25 -14.09 4.65 10.68
N LYS A 26 -13.43 3.64 11.23
CA LYS A 26 -14.11 2.52 11.91
C LYS A 26 -14.84 2.96 13.15
N LEU A 27 -14.27 3.86 13.95
CA LEU A 27 -14.93 4.38 15.15
C LEU A 27 -16.11 5.28 14.78
N LYS A 28 -16.00 6.04 13.70
CA LYS A 28 -17.11 6.82 13.17
C LYS A 28 -18.27 5.94 12.71
N ASP A 29 -17.97 4.84 12.02
CA ASP A 29 -18.97 3.85 11.61
C ASP A 29 -19.71 3.23 12.80
N LYS A 30 -19.04 3.14 13.96
CA LYS A 30 -19.64 2.66 15.22
C LYS A 30 -20.40 3.76 15.97
N GLU A 31 -20.54 4.92 15.37
CA GLU A 31 -21.30 6.08 15.86
C GLU A 31 -20.75 6.71 17.14
N PHE A 32 -19.45 6.57 17.40
CA PHE A 32 -18.81 7.33 18.48
C PHE A 32 -18.74 8.80 18.14
N ALA A 33 -18.83 9.66 19.15
CA ALA A 33 -18.72 11.11 18.99
C ALA A 33 -17.30 11.50 18.54
N SER A 34 -17.20 12.56 17.73
CA SER A 34 -15.91 13.01 17.20
C SER A 34 -14.89 13.36 18.28
N GLY A 35 -15.33 13.94 19.40
CA GLY A 35 -14.48 14.25 20.54
C GLY A 35 -13.92 13.00 21.20
N ASP A 36 -14.73 11.97 21.37
CA ASP A 36 -14.30 10.67 21.93
C ASP A 36 -13.29 9.97 20.99
N ILE A 37 -13.52 10.04 19.69
CA ILE A 37 -12.60 9.49 18.69
C ILE A 37 -11.24 10.19 18.77
N ALA A 38 -11.23 11.52 18.81
CA ALA A 38 -10.01 12.31 18.90
C ALA A 38 -9.19 11.96 20.15
N GLU A 39 -9.84 11.85 21.30
CA GLU A 39 -9.19 11.46 22.56
C GLU A 39 -8.62 10.05 22.51
N ALA A 40 -9.37 9.10 21.96
CA ALA A 40 -8.92 7.73 21.81
C ALA A 40 -7.70 7.63 20.89
N VAL A 41 -7.71 8.34 19.76
CA VAL A 41 -6.61 8.39 18.82
C VAL A 41 -5.35 8.97 19.45
N GLU A 42 -5.48 10.10 20.15
CA GLU A 42 -4.33 10.72 20.84
C GLU A 42 -3.74 9.78 21.90
N TYR A 43 -4.59 9.13 22.69
CA TYR A 43 -4.12 8.14 23.65
C TYR A 43 -3.31 7.02 22.99
N LEU A 44 -3.83 6.48 21.87
CA LEU A 44 -3.16 5.37 21.18
C LEU A 44 -1.84 5.82 20.53
N LYS A 45 -1.75 7.06 20.06
CA LYS A 45 -0.51 7.64 19.57
C LYS A 45 0.54 7.79 20.68
N GLU A 46 0.12 8.31 21.84
CA GLU A 46 1.00 8.46 23.01
C GLU A 46 1.54 7.12 23.49
N MET A 47 0.72 6.09 23.45
CA MET A 47 1.12 4.72 23.82
C MET A 47 1.86 3.98 22.70
N CYS A 48 2.11 4.63 21.57
CA CYS A 48 2.76 4.05 20.40
C CYS A 48 2.02 2.87 19.77
N TYR A 49 0.72 2.76 19.99
CA TYR A 49 -0.14 1.77 19.34
C TYR A 49 -0.61 2.21 17.97
N LEU A 50 -0.60 3.53 17.69
CA LEU A 50 -0.87 4.13 16.38
C LEU A 50 0.35 4.94 15.96
N ASP A 51 0.90 4.61 14.79
CA ASP A 51 2.05 5.26 14.21
C ASP A 51 1.98 5.09 12.68
N ASP A 52 1.58 6.15 11.97
CA ASP A 52 1.42 6.10 10.52
C ASP A 52 2.74 5.88 9.77
N ARG A 53 3.86 6.31 10.32
CA ARG A 53 5.18 6.03 9.70
C ARG A 53 5.48 4.53 9.73
N ALA A 54 5.33 3.90 10.87
CA ALA A 54 5.52 2.46 11.04
C ALA A 54 4.51 1.67 10.21
N PHE A 55 3.23 2.09 10.20
CA PHE A 55 2.19 1.49 9.39
C PHE A 55 2.56 1.53 7.90
N THR A 56 3.02 2.67 7.41
CA THR A 56 3.37 2.87 6.00
C THR A 56 4.52 1.97 5.57
N VAL A 57 5.58 1.88 6.37
CA VAL A 57 6.72 0.97 6.11
C VAL A 57 6.23 -0.48 6.04
N GLY A 58 5.41 -0.89 7.00
CA GLY A 58 4.84 -2.25 7.05
C GLY A 58 3.94 -2.56 5.85
N TRP A 59 3.12 -1.60 5.42
CA TRP A 59 2.24 -1.75 4.26
C TRP A 59 3.04 -1.90 2.95
N ILE A 60 4.06 -1.07 2.76
CA ILE A 60 4.95 -1.17 1.60
C ILE A 60 5.61 -2.54 1.57
N ARG A 61 6.16 -2.98 2.68
CA ARG A 61 6.82 -4.29 2.79
C ARG A 61 5.86 -5.44 2.47
N TYR A 62 4.64 -5.37 2.97
CA TYR A 62 3.59 -6.35 2.69
C TYR A 62 3.26 -6.42 1.20
N ARG A 63 3.14 -5.25 0.54
CA ARG A 63 2.83 -5.18 -0.89
C ARG A 63 4.00 -5.60 -1.78
N LEU A 64 5.23 -5.32 -1.37
CA LEU A 64 6.41 -5.72 -2.12
C LEU A 64 6.70 -7.23 -2.06
N ALA A 65 6.18 -7.92 -1.06
CA ALA A 65 6.25 -9.38 -1.00
C ALA A 65 5.49 -10.04 -2.16
N ARG A 66 4.44 -9.37 -2.65
CA ARG A 66 3.77 -9.67 -3.92
C ARG A 66 4.04 -8.47 -4.81
N PRO A 67 4.84 -8.58 -5.89
CA PRO A 67 5.31 -7.40 -6.57
C PRO A 67 4.20 -6.51 -7.13
N PHE A 68 4.04 -5.35 -6.51
CA PHE A 68 3.19 -4.26 -6.98
C PHE A 68 4.05 -3.04 -7.27
N GLY A 69 3.63 -2.20 -8.21
CA GLY A 69 4.28 -0.93 -8.46
C GLY A 69 3.94 0.10 -7.39
N PHE A 70 4.83 1.06 -7.18
CA PHE A 70 4.64 2.07 -6.14
C PHE A 70 3.43 2.99 -6.38
N GLN A 71 3.02 3.23 -7.62
CA GLN A 71 1.82 4.03 -7.88
C GLN A 71 0.57 3.46 -7.22
N ARG A 72 0.41 2.15 -7.27
CA ARG A 72 -0.70 1.46 -6.61
C ARG A 72 -0.56 1.53 -5.09
N ILE A 73 0.63 1.30 -4.58
CA ILE A 73 0.91 1.35 -3.13
C ILE A 73 0.62 2.75 -2.58
N ILE A 74 1.06 3.80 -3.28
CA ILE A 74 0.80 5.20 -2.90
C ILE A 74 -0.71 5.46 -2.85
N ARG A 75 -1.45 5.03 -3.85
CA ARG A 75 -2.90 5.21 -3.89
C ARG A 75 -3.58 4.53 -2.71
N GLU A 76 -3.20 3.29 -2.41
CA GLU A 76 -3.74 2.56 -1.26
C GLU A 76 -3.47 3.29 0.06
N LEU A 77 -2.26 3.82 0.24
CA LEU A 77 -1.90 4.57 1.45
C LEU A 77 -2.69 5.87 1.58
N LYS A 78 -2.93 6.57 0.47
CA LYS A 78 -3.79 7.76 0.46
C LYS A 78 -5.23 7.42 0.85
N GLU A 79 -5.76 6.32 0.35
CA GLU A 79 -7.09 5.82 0.70
C GLU A 79 -7.20 5.48 2.19
N LYS A 80 -6.11 5.07 2.82
CA LYS A 80 -6.03 4.79 4.25
C LYS A 80 -5.81 6.04 5.10
N GLY A 81 -5.78 7.20 4.46
CA GLY A 81 -5.67 8.49 5.14
C GLY A 81 -4.27 8.85 5.63
N VAL A 82 -3.24 8.20 5.12
CA VAL A 82 -1.85 8.54 5.48
C VAL A 82 -1.44 9.85 4.80
N ALA A 83 -0.74 10.72 5.54
CA ALA A 83 -0.27 12.02 5.04
C ALA A 83 0.73 11.85 3.89
N GLU A 84 0.65 12.74 2.89
CA GLU A 84 1.52 12.69 1.70
C GLU A 84 3.01 12.71 2.01
N GLY A 85 3.44 13.49 3.01
CA GLY A 85 4.84 13.56 3.43
C GLY A 85 5.36 12.23 3.97
N ILE A 86 4.54 11.54 4.75
CA ILE A 86 4.89 10.22 5.29
C ILE A 86 5.01 9.20 4.15
N ILE A 87 4.07 9.22 3.21
CA ILE A 87 4.09 8.35 2.03
C ILE A 87 5.35 8.62 1.20
N ALA A 88 5.63 9.88 0.89
CA ALA A 88 6.77 10.27 0.06
C ALA A 88 8.10 9.79 0.65
N ASP A 89 8.31 10.00 1.95
CA ASP A 89 9.55 9.59 2.64
C ASP A 89 9.73 8.07 2.59
N ALA A 90 8.69 7.33 2.92
CA ALA A 90 8.74 5.87 2.95
C ALA A 90 8.93 5.25 1.56
N VAL A 91 8.25 5.80 0.55
CA VAL A 91 8.36 5.34 -0.84
C VAL A 91 9.75 5.64 -1.41
N ALA A 92 10.31 6.82 -1.12
CA ALA A 92 11.66 7.16 -1.58
C ALA A 92 12.70 6.15 -1.05
N ALA A 93 12.63 5.81 0.24
CA ALA A 93 13.52 4.83 0.85
C ALA A 93 13.32 3.43 0.24
N ALA A 94 12.07 3.02 0.01
CA ALA A 94 11.77 1.72 -0.56
C ALA A 94 12.22 1.60 -2.03
N ARG A 95 12.13 2.67 -2.81
CA ARG A 95 12.60 2.68 -4.20
C ARG A 95 14.11 2.49 -4.32
N GLU A 96 14.88 2.99 -3.36
CA GLU A 96 16.33 2.76 -3.33
C GLU A 96 16.65 1.27 -3.15
N GLU A 97 15.93 0.59 -2.26
CA GLU A 97 16.11 -0.84 -2.01
C GLU A 97 15.51 -1.73 -3.10
N HIS A 98 14.42 -1.28 -3.73
CA HIS A 98 13.65 -2.06 -4.71
C HIS A 98 13.36 -1.22 -5.97
N PRO A 99 14.34 -1.05 -6.88
CA PRO A 99 14.12 -0.30 -8.11
C PRO A 99 12.98 -0.87 -8.95
N GLU A 100 12.02 -0.04 -9.33
CA GLU A 100 10.83 -0.47 -10.07
C GLU A 100 11.16 -1.12 -11.42
N GLU A 101 12.16 -0.63 -12.12
CA GLU A 101 12.57 -1.21 -13.41
C GLU A 101 12.99 -2.67 -13.27
N THR A 102 13.78 -2.99 -12.26
CA THR A 102 14.22 -4.35 -11.99
C THR A 102 13.04 -5.27 -11.66
N THR A 103 12.15 -4.81 -10.80
CA THR A 103 10.96 -5.55 -10.41
C THR A 103 10.03 -5.78 -11.59
N ALA A 104 9.80 -4.74 -12.39
CA ALA A 104 8.95 -4.83 -13.58
C ALA A 104 9.50 -5.84 -14.60
N LYS A 105 10.80 -5.83 -14.84
CA LYS A 105 11.45 -6.78 -15.75
C LYS A 105 11.29 -8.22 -15.29
N ALA A 106 11.52 -8.49 -14.01
CA ALA A 106 11.37 -9.85 -13.45
C ALA A 106 9.93 -10.34 -13.59
N LEU A 107 8.95 -9.48 -13.29
CA LEU A 107 7.53 -9.80 -13.45
C LEU A 107 7.14 -10.02 -14.90
N ALA A 108 7.63 -9.17 -15.80
CA ALA A 108 7.36 -9.27 -17.23
C ALA A 108 7.82 -10.64 -17.77
N GLN A 109 9.01 -11.05 -17.40
CA GLN A 109 9.55 -12.36 -17.82
C GLN A 109 8.70 -13.52 -17.32
N ARG A 110 8.33 -13.53 -16.04
CA ARG A 110 7.49 -14.59 -15.47
C ARG A 110 6.12 -14.65 -16.16
N LYS A 111 5.51 -13.49 -16.40
CA LYS A 111 4.21 -13.43 -17.07
C LYS A 111 4.31 -13.90 -18.51
N ALA A 112 5.36 -13.48 -19.22
CA ALA A 112 5.59 -13.87 -20.60
C ALA A 112 5.78 -15.40 -20.75
N GLU A 113 6.50 -16.02 -19.82
CA GLU A 113 6.67 -17.48 -19.80
C GLU A 113 5.34 -18.22 -19.71
N ARG A 114 4.40 -17.71 -18.93
CA ARG A 114 3.05 -18.27 -18.81
C ARG A 114 2.22 -18.09 -20.07
N LEU A 115 2.62 -17.18 -20.93
CA LEU A 115 1.95 -16.84 -22.18
C LEU A 115 2.73 -17.29 -23.40
N SER A 116 3.60 -18.30 -23.26
CA SER A 116 4.52 -18.75 -24.30
C SER A 116 3.83 -19.25 -25.60
N GLY A 117 2.61 -19.74 -25.51
CA GLY A 117 1.85 -20.21 -26.69
C GLY A 117 1.07 -19.12 -27.42
N ILE A 118 1.20 -17.86 -27.02
CA ILE A 118 0.42 -16.74 -27.54
C ILE A 118 1.25 -15.93 -28.53
N ASP A 119 0.62 -15.39 -29.57
CA ASP A 119 1.23 -14.50 -30.54
C ASP A 119 2.09 -13.42 -29.84
N PRO A 120 3.34 -13.16 -30.32
CA PRO A 120 4.25 -12.24 -29.64
C PRO A 120 3.69 -10.83 -29.38
N LEU A 121 2.95 -10.25 -30.32
CA LEU A 121 2.37 -8.92 -30.12
C LEU A 121 1.26 -8.93 -29.07
N LYS A 122 0.40 -9.95 -29.10
CA LYS A 122 -0.63 -10.13 -28.07
C LYS A 122 -0.04 -10.39 -26.70
N ARG A 123 1.02 -11.18 -26.65
CA ARG A 123 1.75 -11.44 -25.40
C ARG A 123 2.31 -10.17 -24.80
N LYS A 124 2.98 -9.32 -25.57
CA LYS A 124 3.50 -8.03 -25.10
C LYS A 124 2.40 -7.13 -24.57
N LYS A 125 1.28 -7.05 -25.28
CA LYS A 125 0.14 -6.25 -24.82
C LYS A 125 -0.40 -6.74 -23.49
N ARG A 126 -0.58 -8.04 -23.32
CA ARG A 126 -1.07 -8.65 -22.07
C ARG A 126 -0.12 -8.40 -20.90
N VAL A 127 1.19 -8.51 -21.14
CA VAL A 127 2.19 -8.25 -20.11
C VAL A 127 2.18 -6.76 -19.74
N LEU A 128 2.09 -5.86 -20.73
CA LEU A 128 2.00 -4.42 -20.48
C LEU A 128 0.78 -4.09 -19.61
N ASP A 129 -0.39 -4.57 -20.00
CA ASP A 129 -1.64 -4.35 -19.25
C ASP A 129 -1.55 -4.89 -17.83
N PHE A 130 -0.92 -6.05 -17.65
CA PHE A 130 -0.69 -6.63 -16.34
C PHE A 130 0.18 -5.73 -15.46
N LEU A 131 1.30 -5.22 -16.00
CA LEU A 131 2.19 -4.34 -15.24
C LEU A 131 1.51 -3.03 -14.86
N LEU A 132 0.74 -2.44 -15.77
CA LEU A 132 0.00 -1.20 -15.47
C LEU A 132 -1.05 -1.41 -14.40
N ARG A 133 -1.76 -2.53 -14.41
CA ARG A 133 -2.73 -2.88 -13.35
C ARG A 133 -2.06 -3.10 -12.01
N ARG A 134 -0.81 -3.58 -12.01
CA ARG A 134 -0.02 -3.75 -10.79
C ARG A 134 0.53 -2.41 -10.25
N GLY A 135 0.36 -1.32 -10.99
CA GLY A 135 0.75 0.02 -10.55
C GLY A 135 2.16 0.43 -10.93
N PHE A 136 2.77 -0.23 -11.92
CA PHE A 136 4.05 0.22 -12.46
C PHE A 136 3.84 1.41 -13.40
N PRO A 137 4.75 2.40 -13.39
CA PRO A 137 4.65 3.53 -14.31
C PRO A 137 4.85 3.07 -15.76
N MET A 138 4.28 3.84 -16.69
CA MET A 138 4.27 3.52 -18.12
C MET A 138 5.68 3.30 -18.68
N ASP A 139 6.63 4.13 -18.31
CA ASP A 139 8.02 4.04 -18.78
C ASP A 139 8.70 2.73 -18.32
N ALA A 140 8.53 2.36 -17.06
CA ALA A 140 9.07 1.10 -16.52
C ALA A 140 8.42 -0.11 -17.19
N ALA A 141 7.10 -0.05 -17.41
CA ALA A 141 6.35 -1.13 -18.06
C ALA A 141 6.78 -1.32 -19.52
N TYR A 142 6.93 -0.24 -20.28
CA TYR A 142 7.41 -0.30 -21.66
C TYR A 142 8.83 -0.85 -21.76
N LYS A 143 9.73 -0.42 -20.88
CA LYS A 143 11.09 -0.99 -20.85
C LYS A 143 11.09 -2.47 -20.54
N ALA A 144 10.19 -2.90 -19.63
CA ALA A 144 10.11 -4.30 -19.21
C ALA A 144 9.65 -5.23 -20.34
N ILE A 145 8.79 -4.76 -21.26
CA ILE A 145 8.28 -5.59 -22.35
C ILE A 145 9.17 -5.66 -23.59
N LYS A 146 10.21 -4.84 -23.65
CA LYS A 146 11.09 -4.79 -24.85
C LYS A 146 11.77 -6.13 -25.15
N ASN A 147 12.10 -6.89 -24.12
CA ASN A 147 12.91 -8.12 -24.24
C ASN A 147 12.08 -9.40 -24.02
N ILE A 148 10.78 -9.34 -24.15
CA ILE A 148 9.93 -10.53 -24.04
C ILE A 148 9.38 -10.98 -25.38
#